data_def27a5151f689b66b5ea8211597efe6
#
_entry.id   def27a5151f689b66b5ea8211597efe6
#
_cell.length_a   1.000
_cell.length_b   1.000
_cell.length_c   1.000
_cell.angle_alpha   90.00
_cell.angle_beta   90.00
_cell.angle_gamma   90.00
#
_symmetry.space_group_name_H-M   'P 1'
#
loop_
_entity.id
_entity.type
_entity.pdbx_description
1 polymer ?
#
loop_
_entity_poly.entity_id
_entity_poly.type
_entity_poly.pdbx_seq_one_letter_code
_entity_poly.pdbx_strand_id
1 'polypeptide(L)'
;MGRENCFIWVVLPASQFRLLNYRFGESGMGEVWVSLAQGSVLDNVNRWLKQFEAPAIDAAALEKLPAVTIAGSTGKWVTAAGDYTGPMNAPVKPGFAVAGVIASVGGQILTLKMVGPKAEVEAAKPVLESFAKTLRMAE
;
A
#
# COMPACT_ATOMS: atom_id res chain seq x y z
N MET A 1 19.09 -18.72 2.86
CA MET A 1 18.75 -18.28 2.44
C MET A 1 18.57 -17.51 1.88
N GLY A 2 18.27 -17.28 1.76
CA GLY A 2 17.96 -16.64 1.19
C GLY A 2 17.83 -16.05 0.80
N ARG A 3 17.95 -15.68 0.44
CA ARG A 3 17.78 -15.10 -0.11
C ARG A 3 17.54 -14.73 -0.92
N GLU A 4 17.81 -15.21 -0.98
CA GLU A 4 17.39 -14.87 -1.83
C GLU A 4 16.77 -13.93 -2.12
N ASN A 5 17.01 -13.45 -1.79
CA ASN A 5 15.96 -12.63 -1.76
C ASN A 5 16.31 -11.30 -2.27
N CYS A 6 15.76 -10.95 -3.38
CA CYS A 6 15.98 -9.65 -3.95
C CYS A 6 15.26 -8.58 -3.19
N PHE A 7 14.43 -8.94 -2.23
CA PHE A 7 13.58 -7.97 -1.56
C PHE A 7 14.04 -7.81 -0.12
N ILE A 8 14.87 -6.81 0.10
CA ILE A 8 15.29 -6.45 1.45
C ILE A 8 14.43 -5.29 1.91
N TRP A 9 13.63 -5.53 2.92
CA TRP A 9 12.78 -4.50 3.50
C TRP A 9 13.46 -3.96 4.74
N VAL A 10 13.84 -2.70 4.67
CA VAL A 10 14.53 -2.04 5.77
C VAL A 10 13.48 -1.37 6.65
N VAL A 11 13.50 -1.69 7.94
CA VAL A 11 12.54 -1.11 8.89
C VAL A 11 12.93 0.34 9.13
N LEU A 12 11.95 1.23 9.03
CA LEU A 12 12.10 2.63 9.34
C LEU A 12 11.36 2.97 10.61
N PRO A 13 11.72 4.07 11.28
CA PRO A 13 10.99 4.48 12.48
C PRO A 13 9.53 4.74 12.15
N ALA A 14 8.63 4.38 13.07
CA ALA A 14 7.22 4.66 12.92
C ALA A 14 6.99 6.17 12.97
N SER A 15 6.01 6.63 12.21
CA SER A 15 5.63 8.02 12.23
C SER A 15 4.24 8.16 12.84
N GLN A 16 3.78 9.42 12.94
CA GLN A 16 2.50 9.72 13.56
C GLN A 16 1.34 8.96 12.92
N PHE A 17 1.40 8.74 11.59
CA PHE A 17 0.30 8.14 10.84
C PHE A 17 0.63 6.75 10.33
N ARG A 18 1.78 6.21 10.68
CA ARG A 18 2.22 4.92 10.17
C ARG A 18 2.68 4.06 11.33
N LEU A 19 2.13 2.84 11.41
CA LEU A 19 2.48 1.90 12.46
C LEU A 19 3.80 1.24 12.17
N LEU A 20 4.05 0.89 10.90
CA LEU A 20 5.30 0.29 10.45
C LEU A 20 5.69 0.95 9.15
N ASN A 21 6.99 1.10 8.95
CA ASN A 21 7.56 1.66 7.72
C ASN A 21 8.72 0.81 7.26
N TYR A 22 8.77 0.55 5.96
CA TYR A 22 9.87 -0.18 5.35
C TYR A 22 10.30 0.53 4.07
N ARG A 23 11.57 0.38 3.72
CA ARG A 23 12.07 0.80 2.43
C ARG A 23 12.48 -0.45 1.65
N PHE A 24 12.25 -0.45 0.35
CA PHE A 24 12.54 -1.62 -0.46
C PHE A 24 13.01 -1.19 -1.86
N GLY A 25 13.53 -2.20 -2.61
CA GLY A 25 13.95 -2.00 -3.98
C GLY A 25 15.40 -1.58 -4.09
N GLU A 26 16.00 -1.85 -5.22
CA GLU A 26 17.40 -1.54 -5.46
C GLU A 26 17.65 -0.04 -5.46
N SER A 27 16.68 0.74 -5.94
CA SER A 27 16.82 2.19 -5.98
C SER A 27 16.79 2.81 -4.58
N GLY A 28 16.22 2.11 -3.59
CA GLY A 28 15.98 2.66 -2.28
C GLY A 28 14.85 3.68 -2.24
N MET A 29 14.10 3.81 -3.34
CA MET A 29 13.02 4.79 -3.42
C MET A 29 11.65 4.20 -3.08
N GLY A 30 11.56 2.88 -2.99
CA GLY A 30 10.31 2.24 -2.64
C GLY A 30 10.04 2.31 -1.15
N GLU A 31 8.79 2.53 -0.79
CA GLU A 31 8.36 2.57 0.60
C GLU A 31 7.12 1.70 0.78
N VAL A 32 7.08 1.02 1.91
CA VAL A 32 5.93 0.23 2.33
C VAL A 32 5.59 0.64 3.74
N TRP A 33 4.31 0.87 4.01
CA TRP A 33 3.93 1.18 5.38
C TRP A 33 2.55 0.63 5.71
N VAL A 34 2.36 0.40 7.00
CA VAL A 34 1.09 -0.02 7.57
C VAL A 34 0.54 1.15 8.36
N SER A 35 -0.73 1.45 8.17
CA SER A 35 -1.36 2.52 8.93
C SER A 35 -2.82 2.20 9.20
N LEU A 36 -3.36 2.90 10.19
CA LEU A 36 -4.79 2.94 10.42
C LEU A 36 -5.30 4.27 9.90
N ALA A 37 -6.40 4.22 9.18
CA ALA A 37 -6.96 5.40 8.54
C ALA A 37 -8.38 5.62 9.01
N GLN A 38 -8.87 6.83 8.78
CA GLN A 38 -10.24 7.19 9.10
C GLN A 38 -11.04 7.37 7.83
N GLY A 39 -12.36 7.42 7.97
CA GLY A 39 -13.25 7.54 6.84
C GLY A 39 -13.68 6.17 6.37
N SER A 40 -13.96 6.04 5.09
CA SER A 40 -14.40 4.79 4.50
C SER A 40 -13.28 4.17 3.67
N VAL A 41 -13.44 2.87 3.37
CA VAL A 41 -12.52 2.20 2.46
C VAL A 41 -12.52 2.92 1.12
N LEU A 42 -13.69 3.26 0.61
CA LEU A 42 -13.79 3.91 -0.69
C LEU A 42 -13.09 5.26 -0.72
N ASP A 43 -13.29 6.08 0.31
CA ASP A 43 -12.64 7.39 0.37
C ASP A 43 -11.12 7.26 0.37
N ASN A 44 -10.60 6.29 1.10
CA ASN A 44 -9.17 6.08 1.17
C ASN A 44 -8.61 5.57 -0.16
N VAL A 45 -9.32 4.65 -0.82
CA VAL A 45 -8.91 4.17 -2.14
C VAL A 45 -8.85 5.33 -3.12
N ASN A 46 -9.88 6.17 -3.14
CA ASN A 46 -9.92 7.30 -4.06
C ASN A 46 -8.84 8.33 -3.77
N ARG A 47 -8.45 8.48 -2.50
CA ARG A 47 -7.33 9.35 -2.17
C ARG A 47 -6.03 8.80 -2.76
N TRP A 48 -5.83 7.48 -2.69
CA TRP A 48 -4.64 6.86 -3.29
C TRP A 48 -4.64 7.05 -4.80
N LEU A 49 -5.79 6.83 -5.45
CA LEU A 49 -5.89 6.97 -6.89
C LEU A 49 -5.60 8.41 -7.32
N LYS A 50 -6.08 9.37 -6.55
CA LYS A 50 -5.84 10.77 -6.86
C LYS A 50 -4.36 11.13 -6.84
N GLN A 51 -3.57 10.46 -6.00
CA GLN A 51 -2.15 10.71 -5.95
C GLN A 51 -1.44 10.36 -7.25
N PHE A 52 -2.08 9.55 -8.09
CA PHE A 52 -1.58 9.18 -9.41
C PHE A 52 -2.43 9.77 -10.51
N GLU A 53 -3.29 10.72 -10.18
CA GLU A 53 -4.23 11.34 -11.12
C GLU A 53 -5.11 10.30 -11.83
N ALA A 54 -5.35 9.19 -11.17
CA ALA A 54 -6.23 8.16 -11.67
C ALA A 54 -7.68 8.52 -11.33
N PRO A 55 -8.64 8.10 -12.19
CA PRO A 55 -10.04 8.42 -11.93
C PRO A 55 -10.53 7.78 -10.64
N ALA A 56 -11.42 8.49 -9.95
CA ALA A 56 -12.08 7.93 -8.78
C ALA A 56 -13.00 6.79 -9.20
N ILE A 57 -13.20 5.84 -8.28
CA ILE A 57 -14.12 4.72 -8.51
C ILE A 57 -15.30 4.83 -7.57
N ASP A 58 -16.39 4.12 -7.92
CA ASP A 58 -17.57 4.08 -7.06
C ASP A 58 -17.62 2.76 -6.27
N ALA A 59 -18.68 2.61 -5.47
CA ALA A 59 -18.79 1.42 -4.62
C ALA A 59 -18.86 0.13 -5.44
N ALA A 60 -19.48 0.16 -6.60
CA ALA A 60 -19.59 -1.02 -7.45
C ALA A 60 -18.22 -1.45 -7.97
N ALA A 61 -17.40 -0.48 -8.39
CA ALA A 61 -16.05 -0.80 -8.84
C ALA A 61 -15.18 -1.29 -7.70
N LEU A 62 -15.37 -0.73 -6.49
CA LEU A 62 -14.64 -1.19 -5.32
C LEU A 62 -14.90 -2.66 -5.05
N GLU A 63 -16.15 -3.09 -5.16
CA GLU A 63 -16.51 -4.49 -4.94
C GLU A 63 -15.82 -5.43 -5.91
N LYS A 64 -15.49 -4.94 -7.10
CA LYS A 64 -14.88 -5.76 -8.14
C LYS A 64 -13.37 -5.84 -8.02
N LEU A 65 -12.75 -5.09 -7.12
CA LEU A 65 -11.31 -5.18 -6.93
C LEU A 65 -10.94 -6.55 -6.39
N PRO A 66 -9.75 -7.06 -6.72
CA PRO A 66 -9.35 -8.38 -6.24
C PRO A 66 -9.31 -8.42 -4.72
N ALA A 67 -9.74 -9.53 -4.15
CA ALA A 67 -9.71 -9.72 -2.71
C ALA A 67 -8.35 -10.27 -2.29
N VAL A 68 -7.92 -9.88 -1.09
CA VAL A 68 -6.67 -10.36 -0.54
C VAL A 68 -6.80 -10.40 0.98
N THR A 69 -6.16 -11.39 1.61
CA THR A 69 -6.22 -11.53 3.06
C THR A 69 -5.23 -10.56 3.72
N ILE A 70 -5.71 -9.83 4.71
CA ILE A 70 -4.87 -8.95 5.51
C ILE A 70 -5.34 -9.03 6.97
N ALA A 71 -4.41 -9.34 7.87
CA ALA A 71 -4.68 -9.40 9.32
C ALA A 71 -5.90 -10.27 9.64
N GLY A 72 -6.06 -11.37 8.91
CA GLY A 72 -7.18 -12.29 9.13
C GLY A 72 -8.50 -11.83 8.53
N SER A 73 -8.52 -10.71 7.83
CA SER A 73 -9.72 -10.18 7.21
C SER A 73 -9.58 -10.15 5.70
N THR A 74 -10.68 -9.90 5.00
CA THR A 74 -10.65 -9.78 3.56
C THR A 74 -10.54 -8.31 3.19
N GLY A 75 -9.48 -7.98 2.47
CA GLY A 75 -9.27 -6.63 1.97
C GLY A 75 -9.34 -6.60 0.46
N LYS A 76 -9.02 -5.43 -0.09
CA LYS A 76 -9.02 -5.21 -1.53
C LYS A 76 -7.66 -4.76 -2.00
N TRP A 77 -7.22 -5.29 -3.15
CA TRP A 77 -6.04 -4.82 -3.84
C TRP A 77 -6.35 -3.52 -4.57
N VAL A 78 -5.49 -2.52 -4.39
CA VAL A 78 -5.60 -1.26 -5.12
C VAL A 78 -4.28 -1.04 -5.82
N THR A 79 -4.32 -0.79 -7.14
CA THR A 79 -3.12 -0.51 -7.90
C THR A 79 -3.36 0.69 -8.81
N ALA A 80 -2.31 1.46 -9.03
CA ALA A 80 -2.30 2.56 -10.00
C ALA A 80 -0.86 2.85 -10.35
N ALA A 81 -0.65 3.52 -11.48
CA ALA A 81 0.69 3.85 -11.93
C ALA A 81 0.67 5.19 -12.65
N GLY A 82 1.79 5.89 -12.63
CA GLY A 82 1.92 7.15 -13.29
C GLY A 82 2.82 8.09 -12.50
N ASP A 83 2.52 9.36 -12.59
CA ASP A 83 3.27 10.37 -11.85
C ASP A 83 2.68 10.48 -10.46
N TYR A 84 3.49 10.18 -9.46
CA TYR A 84 3.04 10.14 -8.09
C TYR A 84 3.22 11.51 -7.43
N THR A 85 2.12 12.04 -6.91
CA THR A 85 2.15 13.28 -6.10
C THR A 85 1.80 12.89 -4.67
N GLY A 86 2.82 12.89 -3.82
CA GLY A 86 2.62 12.57 -2.42
C GLY A 86 1.98 13.70 -1.66
N PRO A 87 1.86 13.55 -0.35
CA PRO A 87 1.22 14.57 0.48
C PRO A 87 2.11 15.80 0.64
N MET A 88 1.49 16.91 1.06
CA MET A 88 2.18 18.11 1.49
C MET A 88 3.09 18.71 0.43
N ASN A 89 2.61 18.72 -0.82
CA ASN A 89 3.33 19.34 -1.93
C ASN A 89 4.70 18.73 -2.18
N ALA A 90 4.85 17.45 -1.91
CA ALA A 90 6.08 16.74 -2.22
C ALA A 90 6.33 16.80 -3.74
N PRO A 91 7.59 16.72 -4.17
CA PRO A 91 7.89 16.73 -5.61
C PRO A 91 7.22 15.53 -6.31
N VAL A 92 6.77 15.78 -7.54
CA VAL A 92 6.18 14.71 -8.36
C VAL A 92 7.25 13.70 -8.72
N LYS A 93 6.91 12.43 -8.63
CA LYS A 93 7.83 11.33 -8.96
C LYS A 93 7.27 10.55 -10.14
N PRO A 94 7.83 10.75 -11.33
CA PRO A 94 7.32 10.06 -12.52
C PRO A 94 7.69 8.58 -12.52
N GLY A 95 6.88 7.78 -13.19
CA GLY A 95 7.16 6.36 -13.34
C GLY A 95 6.99 5.54 -12.08
N PHE A 96 6.18 6.03 -11.15
CA PHE A 96 5.91 5.32 -9.91
C PHE A 96 4.63 4.51 -10.01
N ALA A 97 4.42 3.67 -9.04
CA ALA A 97 3.19 2.89 -8.91
C ALA A 97 2.84 2.72 -7.45
N VAL A 98 1.57 2.45 -7.20
CA VAL A 98 1.10 2.04 -5.89
C VAL A 98 0.51 0.64 -6.01
N ALA A 99 0.78 -0.18 -5.03
CA ALA A 99 0.06 -1.42 -4.81
C ALA A 99 -0.22 -1.50 -3.32
N GLY A 100 -1.46 -1.73 -2.98
CA GLY A 100 -1.79 -1.75 -1.56
C GLY A 100 -3.00 -2.59 -1.27
N VAL A 101 -3.17 -2.88 0.01
CA VAL A 101 -4.27 -3.65 0.52
C VAL A 101 -4.98 -2.77 1.55
N ILE A 102 -6.30 -2.73 1.47
CA ILE A 102 -7.08 -1.93 2.39
C ILE A 102 -8.27 -2.75 2.86
N ALA A 103 -8.55 -2.69 4.15
CA ALA A 103 -9.64 -3.47 4.73
C ALA A 103 -10.22 -2.75 5.93
N SER A 104 -11.50 -3.02 6.18
CA SER A 104 -12.13 -2.59 7.43
C SER A 104 -11.95 -3.73 8.44
N VAL A 105 -11.28 -3.45 9.54
CA VAL A 105 -10.97 -4.44 10.56
C VAL A 105 -11.33 -3.86 11.92
N GLY A 106 -12.31 -4.47 12.58
CA GLY A 106 -12.67 -4.06 13.92
C GLY A 106 -13.10 -2.61 14.05
N GLY A 107 -13.78 -2.08 13.03
CA GLY A 107 -14.23 -0.70 13.05
C GLY A 107 -13.19 0.31 12.61
N GLN A 108 -12.02 -0.15 12.23
CA GLN A 108 -10.93 0.72 11.75
C GLN A 108 -10.58 0.35 10.32
N ILE A 109 -9.95 1.28 9.61
CA ILE A 109 -9.47 1.03 8.25
C ILE A 109 -7.99 0.74 8.33
N LEU A 110 -7.63 -0.50 8.04
CA LEU A 110 -6.23 -0.94 8.04
C LEU A 110 -5.70 -0.86 6.62
N THR A 111 -4.55 -0.22 6.45
CA THR A 111 -3.93 -0.10 5.14
C THR A 111 -2.51 -0.64 5.17
N LEU A 112 -2.15 -1.32 4.09
CA LEU A 112 -0.78 -1.73 3.82
C LEU A 112 -0.49 -1.22 2.42
N LYS A 113 0.32 -0.17 2.32
CA LYS A 113 0.50 0.58 1.07
C LYS A 113 1.96 0.56 0.65
N MET A 114 2.19 0.28 -0.62
CA MET A 114 3.52 0.22 -1.21
C MET A 114 3.58 1.19 -2.37
N VAL A 115 4.55 2.10 -2.36
CA VAL A 115 4.75 3.08 -3.43
C VAL A 115 6.22 3.08 -3.81
N GLY A 116 6.51 3.15 -5.10
CA GLY A 116 7.88 3.22 -5.57
C GLY A 116 7.95 3.17 -7.08
N PRO A 117 9.14 3.03 -7.64
CA PRO A 117 9.28 2.85 -9.09
C PRO A 117 8.44 1.65 -9.55
N LYS A 118 7.77 1.82 -10.68
CA LYS A 118 6.75 0.86 -11.12
C LYS A 118 7.29 -0.57 -11.19
N ALA A 119 8.46 -0.76 -11.77
CA ALA A 119 9.01 -2.12 -11.92
C ALA A 119 9.30 -2.75 -10.55
N GLU A 120 9.79 -1.96 -9.61
CA GLU A 120 10.09 -2.46 -8.27
C GLU A 120 8.83 -2.81 -7.51
N VAL A 121 7.78 -1.99 -7.66
CA VAL A 121 6.50 -2.27 -7.03
C VAL A 121 5.91 -3.55 -7.60
N GLU A 122 5.92 -3.71 -8.91
CA GLU A 122 5.36 -4.90 -9.53
C GLU A 122 6.11 -6.16 -9.10
N ALA A 123 7.42 -6.07 -9.01
CA ALA A 123 8.22 -7.21 -8.56
C ALA A 123 7.96 -7.56 -7.09
N ALA A 124 7.60 -6.58 -6.27
CA ALA A 124 7.41 -6.79 -4.84
C ALA A 124 5.99 -7.17 -4.45
N LYS A 125 5.04 -7.16 -5.39
CA LYS A 125 3.64 -7.49 -5.06
C LYS A 125 3.48 -8.82 -4.33
N PRO A 126 4.14 -9.92 -4.78
CA PRO A 126 3.98 -11.19 -4.05
C PRO A 126 4.47 -11.12 -2.62
N VAL A 127 5.54 -10.35 -2.38
CA VAL A 127 6.05 -10.17 -1.02
C VAL A 127 5.04 -9.40 -0.19
N LEU A 128 4.44 -8.37 -0.78
CA LEU A 128 3.42 -7.58 -0.08
C LEU A 128 2.23 -8.44 0.30
N GLU A 129 1.78 -9.30 -0.60
CA GLU A 129 0.65 -10.17 -0.33
C GLU A 129 0.97 -11.13 0.82
N SER A 130 2.17 -11.72 0.82
CA SER A 130 2.58 -12.60 1.90
C SER A 130 2.66 -11.86 3.23
N PHE A 131 3.18 -10.63 3.19
CA PHE A 131 3.28 -9.82 4.40
C PHE A 131 1.89 -9.50 4.95
N ALA A 132 0.94 -9.18 4.08
CA ALA A 132 -0.42 -8.87 4.51
C ALA A 132 -1.04 -10.03 5.30
N LYS A 133 -0.77 -11.25 4.87
CA LYS A 133 -1.31 -12.43 5.53
C LYS A 133 -0.74 -12.64 6.92
N THR A 134 0.46 -12.13 7.18
CA THR A 134 1.13 -12.33 8.47
C THR A 134 0.79 -11.26 9.48
N LEU A 135 0.16 -10.17 9.07
CA LEU A 135 -0.18 -9.10 10.00
C LEU A 135 -1.20 -9.56 11.03
N ARG A 136 -1.07 -9.01 12.22
CA ARG A 136 -2.01 -9.27 13.32
C ARG A 136 -2.36 -7.94 13.97
N MET A 137 -3.62 -7.79 14.31
CA MET A 137 -4.05 -6.63 15.09
C MET A 137 -3.89 -6.94 16.57
N ALA A 138 -3.30 -6.01 17.29
CA ALA A 138 -3.19 -6.12 18.74
C ALA A 138 -4.58 -6.02 19.36
N GLU A 139 -4.81 -6.81 20.39
CA GLU A 139 -6.10 -6.80 21.10
C GLU A 139 -6.02 -6.01 22.37
#